data_17108ef2f9338aa35356cab1cabe5d31
#
_entry.id   17108ef2f9338aa35356cab1cabe5d31
#
_cell.length_a   1.000
_cell.length_b   1.000
_cell.length_c   1.000
_cell.angle_alpha   90.00
_cell.angle_beta   90.00
_cell.angle_gamma   90.00
#
_symmetry.space_group_name_H-M   'P 1'
#
loop_
_entity.id
_entity.type
_entity.pdbx_description
1 polymer ?
#
loop_
_entity_poly.entity_id
_entity_poly.type
_entity_poly.pdbx_seq_one_letter_code
_entity_poly.pdbx_strand_id
1 'polypeptide(L)'
;MSGSCSHNCSSCSSSCSSRNQESLLKQPHKLSSVKKIIGVVSGKGGVGKSLTTSLLAAFAHKQGKSVGIMDADITGPSIPHMFGVTDRITGDENGINTVLSPSGIQMVSMNLLLDENSSPVIWRGMVISGTVMQFWTDVIWEDVDLLFIDMPPGTGDVPLTVFQSIPLTGIVIVTTPQDLVKMVVEKAVNMANIMGVPVLGLVENMSYLTCPDCGKKIEVFGCSQAERIAAQYAIPATARMPLDPRISTLADAGRIEDYETDALKDVFAQIEKAKRQDAE
;
A
#
# COMPACT_ATOMS: atom_id res chain seq x y z
N MET A 1 -49.64 -1.01 2.68
CA MET A 1 -49.27 -0.92 4.12
C MET A 1 -47.75 -0.99 4.22
N SER A 2 -47.10 0.15 4.34
CA SER A 2 -45.66 0.26 4.46
C SER A 2 -45.30 0.05 5.95
N GLY A 3 -44.88 -1.14 6.32
CA GLY A 3 -44.34 -1.40 7.65
C GLY A 3 -43.05 -0.63 7.86
N SER A 4 -43.00 0.27 8.83
CA SER A 4 -41.77 0.95 9.23
C SER A 4 -40.79 -0.05 9.80
N CYS A 5 -39.60 -0.18 9.19
CA CYS A 5 -38.50 -1.01 9.67
C CYS A 5 -37.94 -0.42 10.95
N SER A 6 -37.94 -1.17 12.05
CA SER A 6 -37.37 -0.74 13.36
C SER A 6 -35.84 -0.82 13.45
N HIS A 7 -35.15 -1.19 12.35
CA HIS A 7 -33.68 -1.40 12.26
C HIS A 7 -33.07 -2.36 13.29
N ASN A 8 -33.91 -3.15 14.01
CA ASN A 8 -33.40 -4.20 14.90
C ASN A 8 -33.43 -5.56 14.20
N CYS A 9 -32.32 -5.88 13.52
CA CYS A 9 -32.22 -7.05 12.64
C CYS A 9 -32.09 -8.38 13.38
N SER A 10 -31.76 -8.40 14.66
CA SER A 10 -31.59 -9.63 15.44
C SER A 10 -32.91 -10.35 15.77
N SER A 11 -34.07 -9.66 15.71
CA SER A 11 -35.40 -10.21 16.01
C SER A 11 -36.39 -10.16 14.86
N CYS A 12 -35.98 -9.73 13.67
CA CYS A 12 -36.85 -9.55 12.51
C CYS A 12 -37.00 -10.83 11.69
N SER A 13 -38.22 -11.29 11.45
CA SER A 13 -38.53 -12.50 10.65
C SER A 13 -38.73 -12.23 9.14
N SER A 14 -38.61 -10.98 8.69
CA SER A 14 -38.78 -10.60 7.29
C SER A 14 -37.51 -10.80 6.48
N SER A 15 -37.61 -11.31 5.24
CA SER A 15 -36.49 -11.32 4.29
C SER A 15 -36.20 -9.91 3.82
N CYS A 16 -35.11 -9.31 4.29
CA CYS A 16 -34.68 -7.97 3.92
C CYS A 16 -33.39 -8.05 3.10
N SER A 17 -33.34 -7.32 1.96
CA SER A 17 -32.15 -7.28 1.08
C SER A 17 -30.88 -6.73 1.80
N SER A 18 -31.05 -6.00 2.90
CA SER A 18 -29.95 -5.52 3.74
C SER A 18 -29.40 -6.59 4.72
N ARG A 19 -30.00 -7.80 4.79
CA ARG A 19 -29.54 -8.90 5.66
C ARG A 19 -28.41 -9.72 5.04
N ASN A 20 -28.30 -9.72 3.73
CA ASN A 20 -27.23 -10.36 2.98
C ASN A 20 -26.32 -9.26 2.36
N GLN A 21 -25.61 -8.50 3.17
CA GLN A 21 -24.36 -7.94 2.70
C GLN A 21 -23.40 -9.12 2.63
N GLU A 22 -23.41 -9.80 1.47
CA GLU A 22 -22.31 -10.71 1.12
C GLU A 22 -21.03 -9.91 1.26
N SER A 23 -20.12 -10.42 2.06
CA SER A 23 -18.79 -9.82 2.19
C SER A 23 -18.20 -9.67 0.79
N LEU A 24 -17.90 -8.44 0.39
CA LEU A 24 -17.25 -8.16 -0.91
C LEU A 24 -15.80 -8.66 -0.92
N LEU A 25 -15.30 -9.12 0.23
CA LEU A 25 -13.95 -9.66 0.38
C LEU A 25 -13.77 -10.88 -0.52
N LYS A 26 -12.70 -10.85 -1.31
CA LYS A 26 -12.29 -11.96 -2.17
C LYS A 26 -11.21 -12.79 -1.47
N GLN A 27 -11.31 -14.10 -1.66
CA GLN A 27 -10.26 -14.99 -1.19
C GLN A 27 -9.02 -14.87 -2.10
N PRO A 28 -7.80 -14.99 -1.55
CA PRO A 28 -6.60 -15.07 -2.37
C PRO A 28 -6.60 -16.36 -3.19
N HIS A 29 -5.65 -16.48 -4.10
CA HIS A 29 -5.43 -17.73 -4.80
C HIS A 29 -5.26 -18.89 -3.81
N LYS A 30 -5.82 -20.07 -4.13
CA LYS A 30 -5.86 -21.26 -3.23
C LYS A 30 -4.48 -21.74 -2.75
N LEU A 31 -3.42 -21.46 -3.52
CA LEU A 31 -2.03 -21.78 -3.18
C LEU A 31 -1.31 -20.63 -2.47
N SER A 32 -1.95 -19.47 -2.30
CA SER A 32 -1.36 -18.34 -1.61
C SER A 32 -1.46 -18.46 -0.10
N SER A 33 -0.41 -18.01 0.58
CA SER A 33 -0.35 -17.87 2.05
C SER A 33 0.16 -16.49 2.40
N VAL A 34 -0.73 -15.60 2.88
CA VAL A 34 -0.40 -14.21 3.24
C VAL A 34 -0.89 -13.91 4.65
N LYS A 35 0.02 -13.59 5.56
CA LYS A 35 -0.32 -13.35 6.97
C LYS A 35 -0.89 -11.95 7.21
N LYS A 36 -0.25 -10.90 6.68
CA LYS A 36 -0.69 -9.50 6.84
C LYS A 36 -0.63 -8.76 5.52
N ILE A 37 -1.59 -7.87 5.31
CA ILE A 37 -1.73 -7.08 4.09
C ILE A 37 -1.77 -5.61 4.46
N ILE A 38 -0.81 -4.84 3.97
CA ILE A 38 -0.61 -3.43 4.32
C ILE A 38 -0.82 -2.57 3.08
N GLY A 39 -1.86 -1.76 3.08
CA GLY A 39 -2.06 -0.78 2.01
C GLY A 39 -1.18 0.45 2.22
N VAL A 40 -0.47 0.89 1.19
CA VAL A 40 0.26 2.17 1.21
C VAL A 40 -0.50 3.17 0.35
N VAL A 41 -0.95 4.24 0.98
CA VAL A 41 -1.85 5.23 0.37
C VAL A 41 -1.26 6.63 0.41
N SER A 42 -1.65 7.45 -0.55
CA SER A 42 -1.35 8.88 -0.54
C SER A 42 -2.51 9.67 -1.12
N GLY A 43 -2.72 10.88 -0.63
CA GLY A 43 -3.81 11.71 -1.12
C GLY A 43 -3.48 12.49 -2.40
N LYS A 44 -2.21 12.53 -2.82
CA LYS A 44 -1.74 13.15 -4.09
C LYS A 44 -0.58 12.35 -4.68
N GLY A 45 -0.37 12.52 -5.98
CA GLY A 45 0.80 11.98 -6.67
C GLY A 45 2.11 12.71 -6.32
N GLY A 46 3.24 12.07 -6.53
CA GLY A 46 4.57 12.68 -6.36
C GLY A 46 5.07 12.82 -4.92
N VAL A 47 4.40 12.24 -3.92
CA VAL A 47 4.86 12.27 -2.51
C VAL A 47 5.89 11.19 -2.19
N GLY A 48 6.23 10.32 -3.14
CA GLY A 48 7.13 9.19 -2.92
C GLY A 48 6.46 7.97 -2.26
N LYS A 49 5.18 7.72 -2.57
CA LYS A 49 4.42 6.57 -2.08
C LYS A 49 5.11 5.25 -2.45
N SER A 50 5.35 5.01 -3.74
CA SER A 50 5.99 3.78 -4.25
C SER A 50 7.41 3.60 -3.71
N LEU A 51 8.16 4.70 -3.54
CA LEU A 51 9.45 4.69 -2.88
C LEU A 51 9.32 4.26 -1.41
N THR A 52 8.36 4.81 -0.68
CA THR A 52 8.10 4.44 0.72
C THR A 52 7.66 2.98 0.84
N THR A 53 6.81 2.50 -0.09
CA THR A 53 6.42 1.09 -0.19
C THR A 53 7.64 0.19 -0.36
N SER A 54 8.53 0.53 -1.29
CA SER A 54 9.77 -0.20 -1.56
C SER A 54 10.71 -0.23 -0.36
N LEU A 55 10.87 0.92 0.32
CA LEU A 55 11.73 1.02 1.52
C LEU A 55 11.14 0.26 2.73
N LEU A 56 9.82 0.27 2.92
CA LEU A 56 9.16 -0.54 3.96
C LEU A 56 9.33 -2.03 3.69
N ALA A 57 9.19 -2.45 2.43
CA ALA A 57 9.38 -3.83 2.01
C ALA A 57 10.84 -4.29 2.20
N ALA A 58 11.81 -3.50 1.74
CA ALA A 58 13.24 -3.79 1.94
C ALA A 58 13.61 -3.81 3.42
N PHE A 59 13.09 -2.87 4.23
CA PHE A 59 13.30 -2.85 5.68
C PHE A 59 12.74 -4.11 6.34
N ALA A 60 11.50 -4.50 6.02
CA ALA A 60 10.87 -5.71 6.55
C ALA A 60 11.65 -6.98 6.16
N HIS A 61 12.10 -7.06 4.91
CA HIS A 61 12.90 -8.19 4.43
C HIS A 61 14.23 -8.30 5.20
N LYS A 62 14.93 -7.18 5.44
CA LYS A 62 16.15 -7.13 6.28
C LYS A 62 15.90 -7.55 7.73
N GLN A 63 14.65 -7.45 8.23
CA GLN A 63 14.24 -7.99 9.55
C GLN A 63 13.88 -9.49 9.50
N GLY A 64 14.17 -10.18 8.40
CA GLY A 64 13.94 -11.62 8.23
C GLY A 64 12.50 -12.01 7.90
N LYS A 65 11.68 -11.08 7.38
CA LYS A 65 10.32 -11.38 6.93
C LYS A 65 10.32 -11.83 5.47
N SER A 66 9.43 -12.76 5.13
CA SER A 66 9.02 -13.02 3.75
C SER A 66 8.08 -11.90 3.29
N VAL A 67 8.43 -11.21 2.22
CA VAL A 67 7.76 -9.99 1.80
C VAL A 67 7.25 -10.09 0.37
N GLY A 68 6.02 -9.60 0.15
CA GLY A 68 5.44 -9.39 -1.17
C GLY A 68 5.14 -7.91 -1.42
N ILE A 69 5.19 -7.49 -2.68
CA ILE A 69 4.76 -6.17 -3.15
C ILE A 69 3.79 -6.35 -4.31
N MET A 70 2.57 -5.85 -4.14
CA MET A 70 1.57 -5.71 -5.19
C MET A 70 1.56 -4.25 -5.64
N ASP A 71 2.06 -3.96 -6.83
CA ASP A 71 2.01 -2.64 -7.43
C ASP A 71 0.66 -2.44 -8.13
N ALA A 72 -0.25 -1.75 -7.45
CA ALA A 72 -1.59 -1.42 -7.94
C ALA A 72 -1.66 -0.02 -8.59
N ASP A 73 -0.54 0.73 -8.66
CA ASP A 73 -0.46 2.01 -9.38
C ASP A 73 -0.15 1.77 -10.86
N ILE A 74 -1.15 1.29 -11.58
CA ILE A 74 -1.03 0.91 -13.01
C ILE A 74 -0.65 2.09 -13.91
N THR A 75 -0.95 3.32 -13.48
CA THR A 75 -0.70 4.53 -14.28
C THR A 75 0.76 4.99 -14.25
N GLY A 76 1.52 4.56 -13.27
CA GLY A 76 2.93 4.93 -13.09
C GLY A 76 3.72 3.83 -12.38
N PRO A 77 3.65 2.57 -12.85
CA PRO A 77 4.27 1.46 -12.16
C PRO A 77 5.80 1.63 -12.15
N SER A 78 6.38 1.81 -10.98
CA SER A 78 7.80 2.14 -10.81
C SER A 78 8.54 1.14 -9.92
N ILE A 79 7.84 0.28 -9.20
CA ILE A 79 8.43 -0.60 -8.19
C ILE A 79 9.41 -1.60 -8.79
N PRO A 80 9.11 -2.37 -9.85
CA PRO A 80 10.08 -3.30 -10.41
C PRO A 80 11.39 -2.62 -10.82
N HIS A 81 11.31 -1.42 -11.42
CA HIS A 81 12.50 -0.67 -11.81
C HIS A 81 13.41 -0.33 -10.62
N MET A 82 12.82 0.10 -9.49
CA MET A 82 13.58 0.43 -8.28
C MET A 82 14.33 -0.77 -7.68
N PHE A 83 13.84 -1.99 -7.94
CA PHE A 83 14.47 -3.25 -7.51
C PHE A 83 15.34 -3.90 -8.60
N GLY A 84 15.45 -3.29 -9.78
CA GLY A 84 16.19 -3.85 -10.91
C GLY A 84 15.58 -5.12 -11.49
N VAL A 85 14.27 -5.32 -11.28
CA VAL A 85 13.52 -6.47 -11.80
C VAL A 85 13.08 -6.18 -13.22
N THR A 86 13.54 -7.00 -14.15
CA THR A 86 13.21 -6.94 -15.59
C THR A 86 12.54 -8.21 -16.08
N ASP A 87 12.55 -9.26 -15.27
CA ASP A 87 11.92 -10.54 -15.60
C ASP A 87 10.41 -10.37 -15.73
N ARG A 88 9.82 -11.12 -16.67
CA ARG A 88 8.38 -11.07 -16.91
C ARG A 88 7.65 -12.01 -15.98
N ILE A 89 6.44 -11.63 -15.62
CA ILE A 89 5.51 -12.51 -14.94
C ILE A 89 5.17 -13.68 -15.87
N THR A 90 5.25 -14.86 -15.31
CA THR A 90 4.86 -16.10 -15.97
C THR A 90 3.65 -16.72 -15.28
N GLY A 91 2.86 -17.48 -16.01
CA GLY A 91 1.74 -18.24 -15.46
C GLY A 91 1.68 -19.62 -16.05
N ASP A 92 1.09 -20.54 -15.32
CA ASP A 92 0.80 -21.89 -15.75
C ASP A 92 -0.67 -22.26 -15.45
N GLU A 93 -1.02 -23.53 -15.55
CA GLU A 93 -2.37 -24.03 -15.23
C GLU A 93 -2.76 -23.85 -13.76
N ASN A 94 -1.80 -23.56 -12.86
CA ASN A 94 -2.06 -23.37 -11.45
C ASN A 94 -2.33 -21.91 -11.10
N GLY A 95 -1.78 -20.94 -11.85
CA GLY A 95 -1.96 -19.52 -11.62
C GLY A 95 -0.82 -18.67 -12.17
N ILE A 96 -0.73 -17.44 -11.67
CA ILE A 96 0.29 -16.47 -12.04
C ILE A 96 1.40 -16.49 -10.96
N ASN A 97 2.66 -16.66 -11.39
CA ASN A 97 3.80 -16.65 -10.48
C ASN A 97 4.30 -15.22 -10.27
N THR A 98 4.75 -14.93 -9.05
CA THR A 98 5.43 -13.68 -8.75
C THR A 98 6.83 -13.64 -9.35
N VAL A 99 7.35 -12.44 -9.57
CA VAL A 99 8.77 -12.23 -9.89
C VAL A 99 9.51 -11.88 -8.60
N LEU A 100 10.76 -12.31 -8.48
CA LEU A 100 11.56 -12.06 -7.29
C LEU A 100 12.54 -10.92 -7.50
N SER A 101 12.72 -10.07 -6.49
CA SER A 101 13.85 -9.15 -6.43
C SER A 101 15.17 -9.90 -6.20
N PRO A 102 16.34 -9.25 -6.36
CA PRO A 102 17.62 -9.86 -6.05
C PRO A 102 17.74 -10.43 -4.63
N SER A 103 17.03 -9.86 -3.64
CA SER A 103 17.02 -10.39 -2.27
C SER A 103 15.91 -11.42 -2.02
N GLY A 104 14.97 -11.62 -2.93
CA GLY A 104 13.88 -12.59 -2.81
C GLY A 104 12.53 -12.00 -2.40
N ILE A 105 12.32 -10.69 -2.52
CA ILE A 105 11.01 -10.07 -2.34
C ILE A 105 10.12 -10.41 -3.54
N GLN A 106 8.95 -10.98 -3.28
CA GLN A 106 7.96 -11.34 -4.32
C GLN A 106 7.27 -10.10 -4.86
N MET A 107 7.13 -9.99 -6.19
CA MET A 107 6.53 -8.82 -6.82
C MET A 107 5.55 -9.15 -7.92
N VAL A 108 4.51 -8.31 -8.02
CA VAL A 108 3.61 -8.25 -9.16
C VAL A 108 3.37 -6.79 -9.52
N SER A 109 3.50 -6.45 -10.78
CA SER A 109 3.22 -5.13 -11.35
C SER A 109 2.76 -5.27 -12.79
N MET A 110 1.95 -4.31 -13.26
CA MET A 110 1.52 -4.28 -14.66
C MET A 110 2.67 -4.18 -15.65
N ASN A 111 3.76 -3.49 -15.30
CA ASN A 111 4.93 -3.39 -16.17
C ASN A 111 5.57 -4.74 -16.48
N LEU A 112 5.38 -5.73 -15.62
CA LEU A 112 5.92 -7.07 -15.79
C LEU A 112 5.02 -7.98 -16.66
N LEU A 113 3.80 -7.50 -16.97
CA LEU A 113 2.83 -8.21 -17.85
C LEU A 113 2.84 -7.67 -19.29
N LEU A 114 3.19 -6.40 -19.50
CA LEU A 114 3.08 -5.74 -20.79
C LEU A 114 4.33 -5.95 -21.64
N ASP A 115 4.14 -6.14 -22.94
CA ASP A 115 5.23 -6.07 -23.91
C ASP A 115 5.63 -4.62 -24.16
N GLU A 116 6.94 -4.34 -24.22
CA GLU A 116 7.47 -2.99 -24.55
C GLU A 116 6.94 -2.44 -25.88
N ASN A 117 6.47 -3.30 -26.77
CA ASN A 117 5.89 -2.94 -28.06
C ASN A 117 4.37 -2.82 -28.04
N SER A 118 3.70 -2.96 -26.88
CA SER A 118 2.26 -2.79 -26.83
C SER A 118 1.91 -1.30 -26.93
N SER A 119 1.09 -0.98 -27.93
CA SER A 119 0.47 0.35 -28.07
C SER A 119 -0.13 0.81 -26.75
N PRO A 120 -0.14 2.11 -26.43
CA PRO A 120 -0.69 2.58 -25.18
C PRO A 120 -2.11 2.04 -24.99
N VAL A 121 -2.27 1.14 -24.04
CA VAL A 121 -3.59 0.58 -23.74
C VAL A 121 -4.35 1.62 -22.94
N ILE A 122 -5.46 2.09 -23.48
CA ILE A 122 -6.35 3.02 -22.78
C ILE A 122 -7.09 2.23 -21.70
N TRP A 123 -6.52 2.21 -20.50
CA TRP A 123 -7.12 1.57 -19.36
C TRP A 123 -8.28 2.40 -18.82
N ARG A 124 -9.49 1.84 -18.87
CA ARG A 124 -10.65 2.44 -18.15
C ARG A 124 -10.65 1.93 -16.70
N GLY A 125 -11.10 2.76 -15.75
CA GLY A 125 -11.06 2.46 -14.31
C GLY A 125 -11.54 1.06 -13.91
N MET A 126 -12.62 0.56 -14.52
CA MET A 126 -13.14 -0.79 -14.26
C MET A 126 -12.16 -1.91 -14.68
N VAL A 127 -11.40 -1.73 -15.76
CA VAL A 127 -10.40 -2.71 -16.21
C VAL A 127 -9.22 -2.71 -15.23
N ILE A 128 -8.79 -1.54 -14.79
CA ILE A 128 -7.70 -1.38 -13.81
C ILE A 128 -8.06 -2.08 -12.50
N SER A 129 -9.24 -1.81 -11.95
CA SER A 129 -9.71 -2.46 -10.73
C SER A 129 -9.81 -3.97 -10.87
N GLY A 130 -10.26 -4.45 -12.03
CA GLY A 130 -10.31 -5.88 -12.37
C GLY A 130 -8.92 -6.52 -12.34
N THR A 131 -7.91 -5.86 -12.93
CA THR A 131 -6.53 -6.36 -12.94
C THR A 131 -5.91 -6.41 -11.54
N VAL A 132 -6.13 -5.36 -10.73
CA VAL A 132 -5.66 -5.36 -9.33
C VAL A 132 -6.30 -6.51 -8.55
N MET A 133 -7.57 -6.82 -8.83
CA MET A 133 -8.23 -7.98 -8.22
C MET A 133 -7.62 -9.31 -8.69
N GLN A 134 -7.25 -9.44 -9.97
CA GLN A 134 -6.54 -10.62 -10.47
C GLN A 134 -5.17 -10.79 -9.80
N PHE A 135 -4.47 -9.71 -9.47
CA PHE A 135 -3.23 -9.79 -8.68
C PHE A 135 -3.44 -10.39 -7.29
N TRP A 136 -4.64 -10.29 -6.76
CA TRP A 136 -5.01 -10.94 -5.50
C TRP A 136 -5.54 -12.37 -5.68
N THR A 137 -6.41 -12.60 -6.67
CA THR A 137 -7.13 -13.87 -6.83
C THR A 137 -6.37 -14.91 -7.65
N ASP A 138 -5.52 -14.49 -8.59
CA ASP A 138 -4.92 -15.37 -9.60
C ASP A 138 -3.40 -15.52 -9.41
N VAL A 139 -2.76 -14.60 -8.66
CA VAL A 139 -1.34 -14.68 -8.34
C VAL A 139 -1.10 -15.57 -7.12
N ILE A 140 -0.07 -16.41 -7.22
CA ILE A 140 0.37 -17.27 -6.13
C ILE A 140 1.40 -16.53 -5.27
N TRP A 141 0.97 -16.13 -4.07
CA TRP A 141 1.82 -15.50 -3.05
C TRP A 141 2.32 -16.57 -2.09
N GLU A 142 3.58 -17.00 -2.21
CA GLU A 142 4.13 -18.11 -1.45
C GLU A 142 4.66 -17.67 -0.08
N ASP A 143 4.01 -18.14 1.00
CA ASP A 143 4.44 -17.95 2.40
C ASP A 143 4.85 -16.50 2.76
N VAL A 144 4.03 -15.53 2.37
CA VAL A 144 4.29 -14.10 2.59
C VAL A 144 3.87 -13.69 4.01
N ASP A 145 4.81 -13.20 4.82
CA ASP A 145 4.52 -12.61 6.13
C ASP A 145 3.85 -11.25 5.99
N LEU A 146 4.34 -10.41 5.07
CA LEU A 146 3.88 -9.05 4.83
C LEU A 146 3.72 -8.78 3.32
N LEU A 147 2.48 -8.56 2.88
CA LEU A 147 2.17 -8.09 1.53
C LEU A 147 1.91 -6.59 1.58
N PHE A 148 2.75 -5.80 0.93
CA PHE A 148 2.53 -4.38 0.72
C PHE A 148 1.79 -4.13 -0.59
N ILE A 149 0.70 -3.35 -0.54
CA ILE A 149 -0.05 -2.94 -1.73
C ILE A 149 0.23 -1.46 -1.98
N ASP A 150 0.92 -1.15 -3.06
CA ASP A 150 1.16 0.22 -3.52
C ASP A 150 -0.05 0.72 -4.30
N MET A 151 -0.88 1.57 -3.69
CA MET A 151 -2.13 2.03 -4.29
C MET A 151 -1.92 3.27 -5.15
N PRO A 152 -2.71 3.50 -6.21
CA PRO A 152 -2.68 4.78 -6.91
C PRO A 152 -3.04 5.93 -5.97
N PRO A 153 -2.59 7.16 -6.25
CA PRO A 153 -2.86 8.31 -5.41
C PRO A 153 -4.34 8.69 -5.39
N GLY A 154 -4.80 9.21 -4.26
CA GLY A 154 -6.17 9.66 -4.07
C GLY A 154 -7.12 8.58 -3.54
N THR A 155 -8.43 8.84 -3.71
CA THR A 155 -9.54 8.00 -3.22
C THR A 155 -10.42 7.51 -4.37
N GLY A 156 -9.80 7.17 -5.50
CA GLY A 156 -10.51 6.71 -6.70
C GLY A 156 -10.94 5.24 -6.64
N ASP A 157 -11.33 4.69 -7.79
CA ASP A 157 -11.93 3.36 -7.90
C ASP A 157 -11.00 2.23 -7.44
N VAL A 158 -9.70 2.31 -7.72
CA VAL A 158 -8.74 1.25 -7.36
C VAL A 158 -8.53 1.17 -5.85
N PRO A 159 -8.17 2.26 -5.12
CA PRO A 159 -8.15 2.24 -3.66
C PRO A 159 -9.45 1.71 -3.06
N LEU A 160 -10.61 2.17 -3.53
CA LEU A 160 -11.90 1.71 -3.05
C LEU A 160 -12.10 0.21 -3.25
N THR A 161 -11.77 -0.31 -4.44
CA THR A 161 -11.83 -1.75 -4.76
C THR A 161 -10.94 -2.56 -3.82
N VAL A 162 -9.69 -2.12 -3.59
CA VAL A 162 -8.76 -2.78 -2.68
C VAL A 162 -9.32 -2.82 -1.26
N PHE A 163 -9.82 -1.68 -0.74
CA PHE A 163 -10.41 -1.61 0.59
C PHE A 163 -11.65 -2.51 0.76
N GLN A 164 -12.46 -2.65 -0.28
CA GLN A 164 -13.68 -3.46 -0.22
C GLN A 164 -13.44 -4.95 -0.41
N SER A 165 -12.41 -5.32 -1.18
CA SER A 165 -12.27 -6.68 -1.69
C SER A 165 -11.05 -7.43 -1.15
N ILE A 166 -10.05 -6.74 -0.62
CA ILE A 166 -8.86 -7.34 -0.03
C ILE A 166 -8.87 -7.13 1.50
N PRO A 167 -8.67 -8.19 2.31
CA PRO A 167 -8.73 -8.09 3.77
C PRO A 167 -7.48 -7.40 4.32
N LEU A 168 -7.44 -6.07 4.24
CA LEU A 168 -6.32 -5.27 4.73
C LEU A 168 -6.15 -5.40 6.24
N THR A 169 -4.93 -5.64 6.70
CA THR A 169 -4.56 -5.57 8.11
C THR A 169 -4.49 -4.12 8.60
N GLY A 170 -4.16 -3.20 7.70
CA GLY A 170 -4.12 -1.77 7.97
C GLY A 170 -3.48 -0.99 6.83
N ILE A 171 -3.40 0.32 6.98
CA ILE A 171 -2.76 1.19 6.00
C ILE A 171 -1.65 2.04 6.59
N VAL A 172 -0.70 2.41 5.74
CA VAL A 172 0.30 3.46 5.97
C VAL A 172 0.02 4.62 5.03
N ILE A 173 -0.09 5.83 5.59
CA ILE A 173 -0.34 7.05 4.81
C ILE A 173 1.00 7.72 4.53
N VAL A 174 1.25 8.07 3.25
CA VAL A 174 2.46 8.77 2.81
C VAL A 174 2.12 10.20 2.40
N THR A 175 2.91 11.15 2.88
CA THR A 175 2.73 12.58 2.64
C THR A 175 4.06 13.31 2.56
N THR A 176 4.05 14.63 2.35
CA THR A 176 5.22 15.54 2.35
C THR A 176 4.91 16.79 3.16
N PRO A 177 5.91 17.53 3.70
CA PRO A 177 5.68 18.73 4.54
C PRO A 177 5.17 19.93 3.72
N GLN A 178 3.93 19.92 3.27
CA GLN A 178 3.30 21.02 2.51
C GLN A 178 1.93 21.36 3.12
N ASP A 179 1.43 22.57 2.93
CA ASP A 179 0.22 23.09 3.60
C ASP A 179 -1.06 22.28 3.37
N LEU A 180 -1.19 21.55 2.28
CA LEU A 180 -2.36 20.72 1.97
C LEU A 180 -2.36 19.35 2.65
N VAL A 181 -1.33 19.02 3.42
CA VAL A 181 -1.14 17.70 4.05
C VAL A 181 -2.33 17.32 4.93
N LYS A 182 -2.84 18.24 5.73
CA LYS A 182 -3.97 17.98 6.63
C LYS A 182 -5.19 17.46 5.88
N MET A 183 -5.61 18.13 4.81
CA MET A 183 -6.78 17.74 4.02
C MET A 183 -6.58 16.37 3.32
N VAL A 184 -5.36 16.11 2.88
CA VAL A 184 -5.00 14.87 2.18
C VAL A 184 -5.02 13.68 3.14
N VAL A 185 -4.39 13.83 4.31
CA VAL A 185 -4.38 12.81 5.37
C VAL A 185 -5.80 12.58 5.89
N GLU A 186 -6.58 13.65 6.12
CA GLU A 186 -7.97 13.56 6.56
C GLU A 186 -8.82 12.69 5.61
N LYS A 187 -8.70 12.88 4.30
CA LYS A 187 -9.44 12.05 3.33
C LYS A 187 -9.06 10.58 3.42
N ALA A 188 -7.75 10.27 3.55
CA ALA A 188 -7.28 8.89 3.67
C ALA A 188 -7.76 8.25 4.99
N VAL A 189 -7.68 8.97 6.10
CA VAL A 189 -8.17 8.52 7.42
C VAL A 189 -9.69 8.28 7.38
N ASN A 190 -10.45 9.22 6.81
CA ASN A 190 -11.90 9.08 6.70
C ASN A 190 -12.29 7.86 5.86
N MET A 191 -11.60 7.63 4.73
CA MET A 191 -11.83 6.44 3.92
C MET A 191 -11.53 5.15 4.70
N ALA A 192 -10.38 5.11 5.40
CA ALA A 192 -10.00 3.98 6.24
C ALA A 192 -11.04 3.70 7.34
N ASN A 193 -11.52 4.75 8.01
CA ASN A 193 -12.56 4.65 9.05
C ASN A 193 -13.89 4.11 8.50
N ILE A 194 -14.34 4.60 7.33
CA ILE A 194 -15.57 4.11 6.69
C ILE A 194 -15.45 2.62 6.33
N MET A 195 -14.25 2.18 5.91
CA MET A 195 -13.97 0.79 5.55
C MET A 195 -13.58 -0.08 6.74
N GLY A 196 -13.51 0.47 7.95
CA GLY A 196 -13.11 -0.28 9.16
C GLY A 196 -11.64 -0.71 9.18
N VAL A 197 -10.76 -0.11 8.36
CA VAL A 197 -9.35 -0.48 8.25
C VAL A 197 -8.49 0.46 9.12
N PRO A 198 -7.66 -0.05 10.04
CA PRO A 198 -6.85 0.80 10.91
C PRO A 198 -5.72 1.52 10.16
N VAL A 199 -5.43 2.75 10.56
CA VAL A 199 -4.24 3.50 10.12
C VAL A 199 -3.08 3.15 11.05
N LEU A 200 -2.05 2.50 10.53
CA LEU A 200 -0.91 2.00 11.31
C LEU A 200 0.22 3.02 11.44
N GLY A 201 0.33 3.94 10.50
CA GLY A 201 1.37 4.95 10.52
C GLY A 201 1.21 6.04 9.48
N LEU A 202 1.91 7.16 9.74
CA LEU A 202 2.05 8.30 8.85
C LEU A 202 3.52 8.50 8.50
N VAL A 203 3.87 8.41 7.22
CA VAL A 203 5.23 8.66 6.73
C VAL A 203 5.27 10.02 6.03
N GLU A 204 5.99 10.96 6.61
CA GLU A 204 6.30 12.24 5.98
C GLU A 204 7.61 12.12 5.20
N ASN A 205 7.51 11.93 3.90
CA ASN A 205 8.65 11.86 3.00
C ASN A 205 9.16 13.27 2.66
N MET A 206 10.43 13.40 2.28
CA MET A 206 11.08 14.67 1.97
C MET A 206 10.99 15.68 3.14
N SER A 207 11.00 15.17 4.38
CA SER A 207 10.76 15.96 5.58
C SER A 207 11.90 16.93 5.89
N TYR A 208 13.12 16.56 5.55
CA TYR A 208 14.33 17.38 5.75
C TYR A 208 15.46 16.94 4.83
N LEU A 209 16.38 17.85 4.60
CA LEU A 209 17.70 17.57 4.01
C LEU A 209 18.74 17.62 5.10
N THR A 210 19.67 16.67 5.12
CA THR A 210 20.85 16.73 6.01
C THR A 210 21.98 17.44 5.28
N CYS A 211 22.47 18.55 5.85
CA CYS A 211 23.61 19.27 5.29
C CYS A 211 24.85 18.35 5.26
N PRO A 212 25.50 18.17 4.11
CA PRO A 212 26.65 17.27 4.01
C PRO A 212 27.87 17.75 4.81
N ASP A 213 28.00 19.06 5.04
CA ASP A 213 29.17 19.64 5.72
C ASP A 213 29.06 19.62 7.25
N CYS A 214 27.87 19.91 7.81
CA CYS A 214 27.71 20.08 9.26
C CYS A 214 26.64 19.17 9.88
N GLY A 215 25.94 18.31 9.10
CA GLY A 215 24.91 17.40 9.60
C GLY A 215 23.61 18.08 10.05
N LYS A 216 23.49 19.41 9.95
CA LYS A 216 22.27 20.13 10.34
C LYS A 216 21.10 19.70 9.43
N LYS A 217 19.94 19.40 10.05
CA LYS A 217 18.68 19.16 9.33
C LYS A 217 18.08 20.48 8.86
N ILE A 218 17.78 20.57 7.57
CA ILE A 218 17.18 21.73 6.90
C ILE A 218 15.79 21.31 6.43
N GLU A 219 14.75 21.95 6.92
CA GLU A 219 13.35 21.68 6.53
C GLU A 219 13.00 22.46 5.26
N VAL A 220 13.33 21.88 4.09
CA VAL A 220 13.25 22.54 2.77
C VAL A 220 11.82 22.95 2.40
N PHE A 221 10.83 22.16 2.81
CA PHE A 221 9.42 22.38 2.49
C PHE A 221 8.59 22.89 3.67
N GLY A 222 9.26 23.46 4.69
CA GLY A 222 8.63 23.95 5.92
C GLY A 222 8.69 22.95 7.06
N CYS A 223 8.22 23.41 8.23
CA CYS A 223 8.25 22.61 9.45
C CYS A 223 7.36 21.38 9.33
N SER A 224 7.85 20.23 9.81
CA SER A 224 7.07 18.99 9.87
C SER A 224 5.76 19.18 10.64
N GLN A 225 4.69 18.62 10.08
CA GLN A 225 3.38 18.56 10.71
C GLN A 225 2.99 17.12 11.10
N ALA A 226 3.85 16.14 10.82
CA ALA A 226 3.53 14.72 10.96
C ALA A 226 3.04 14.35 12.36
N GLU A 227 3.75 14.75 13.41
CA GLU A 227 3.39 14.44 14.80
C GLU A 227 2.06 15.08 15.22
N ARG A 228 1.85 16.35 14.83
CA ARG A 228 0.61 17.07 15.13
C ARG A 228 -0.60 16.42 14.45
N ILE A 229 -0.43 16.01 13.18
CA ILE A 229 -1.49 15.36 12.41
C ILE A 229 -1.74 13.95 12.98
N ALA A 230 -0.69 13.19 13.28
CA ALA A 230 -0.82 11.89 13.89
C ALA A 230 -1.57 11.95 15.24
N ALA A 231 -1.25 12.92 16.09
CA ALA A 231 -1.98 13.14 17.35
C ALA A 231 -3.45 13.49 17.12
N GLN A 232 -3.76 14.33 16.12
CA GLN A 232 -5.14 14.74 15.80
C GLN A 232 -6.01 13.56 15.36
N TYR A 233 -5.46 12.59 14.61
CA TYR A 233 -6.18 11.44 14.06
C TYR A 233 -5.89 10.13 14.79
N ALA A 234 -5.23 10.18 15.96
CA ALA A 234 -4.84 9.01 16.75
C ALA A 234 -4.03 7.97 15.95
N ILE A 235 -3.17 8.42 15.03
CA ILE A 235 -2.27 7.55 14.27
C ILE A 235 -1.12 7.14 15.20
N PRO A 236 -0.86 5.82 15.39
CA PRO A 236 0.00 5.33 16.46
C PRO A 236 1.50 5.55 16.23
N ALA A 237 1.93 5.77 14.97
CA ALA A 237 3.35 5.97 14.64
C ALA A 237 3.53 6.98 13.53
N THR A 238 4.65 7.69 13.58
CA THR A 238 5.11 8.61 12.52
C THR A 238 6.53 8.25 12.10
N ALA A 239 6.84 8.55 10.84
CA ALA A 239 8.19 8.48 10.31
C ALA A 239 8.50 9.74 9.50
N ARG A 240 9.72 10.27 9.62
CA ARG A 240 10.20 11.40 8.83
C ARG A 240 11.37 10.95 7.97
N MET A 241 11.13 10.86 6.66
CA MET A 241 12.13 10.44 5.68
C MET A 241 12.91 11.66 5.16
N PRO A 242 14.23 11.56 5.00
CA PRO A 242 15.01 12.64 4.43
C PRO A 242 14.78 12.80 2.93
N LEU A 243 15.05 14.00 2.43
CA LEU A 243 15.36 14.23 1.02
C LEU A 243 16.84 13.86 0.82
N ASP A 244 17.09 12.60 0.46
CA ASP A 244 18.44 12.05 0.30
C ASP A 244 18.69 11.67 -1.17
N PRO A 245 19.65 12.31 -1.86
CA PRO A 245 19.97 11.98 -3.26
C PRO A 245 20.40 10.51 -3.46
N ARG A 246 20.93 9.85 -2.43
CA ARG A 246 21.31 8.43 -2.51
C ARG A 246 20.11 7.53 -2.79
N ILE A 247 18.92 7.89 -2.27
CA ILE A 247 17.70 7.14 -2.52
C ILE A 247 17.39 7.13 -4.03
N SER A 248 17.40 8.29 -4.67
CA SER A 248 17.15 8.38 -6.12
C SER A 248 18.21 7.62 -6.91
N THR A 249 19.50 7.79 -6.57
CA THR A 249 20.59 7.09 -7.24
C THR A 249 20.43 5.57 -7.15
N LEU A 250 20.08 5.04 -5.98
CA LEU A 250 19.87 3.61 -5.80
C LEU A 250 18.60 3.12 -6.51
N ALA A 251 17.52 3.90 -6.46
CA ALA A 251 16.28 3.57 -7.16
C ALA A 251 16.47 3.52 -8.69
N ASP A 252 17.17 4.51 -9.26
CA ASP A 252 17.48 4.57 -10.70
C ASP A 252 18.43 3.45 -11.13
N ALA A 253 19.30 3.00 -10.22
CA ALA A 253 20.21 1.87 -10.45
C ALA A 253 19.55 0.48 -10.21
N GLY A 254 18.25 0.42 -9.83
CA GLY A 254 17.58 -0.82 -9.50
C GLY A 254 18.07 -1.49 -8.20
N ARG A 255 18.58 -0.70 -7.26
CA ARG A 255 19.26 -1.16 -6.05
C ARG A 255 18.67 -0.56 -4.77
N ILE A 256 17.38 -0.28 -4.75
CA ILE A 256 16.71 0.36 -3.61
C ILE A 256 16.86 -0.45 -2.31
N GLU A 257 17.03 -1.77 -2.40
CA GLU A 257 17.26 -2.67 -1.27
C GLU A 257 18.54 -2.37 -0.50
N ASP A 258 19.53 -1.72 -1.14
CA ASP A 258 20.81 -1.36 -0.51
C ASP A 258 20.67 -0.11 0.39
N TYR A 259 19.58 0.64 0.28
CA TYR A 259 19.35 1.80 1.14
C TYR A 259 19.07 1.36 2.58
N GLU A 260 19.86 1.89 3.53
CA GLU A 260 19.67 1.64 4.95
C GLU A 260 19.06 2.85 5.63
N THR A 261 18.03 2.62 6.44
CA THR A 261 17.35 3.66 7.20
C THR A 261 16.66 3.09 8.43
N ASP A 262 16.78 3.79 9.55
CA ASP A 262 16.01 3.52 10.77
C ASP A 262 14.74 4.36 10.85
N ALA A 263 14.53 5.27 9.91
CA ALA A 263 13.41 6.20 9.96
C ALA A 263 12.03 5.52 9.93
N LEU A 264 11.95 4.30 9.38
CA LEU A 264 10.70 3.54 9.26
C LEU A 264 10.44 2.58 10.42
N LYS A 265 11.37 2.49 11.38
CA LYS A 265 11.35 1.50 12.47
C LYS A 265 10.05 1.54 13.31
N ASP A 266 9.59 2.73 13.68
CA ASP A 266 8.40 2.87 14.53
C ASP A 266 7.11 2.51 13.77
N VAL A 267 7.01 2.89 12.50
CA VAL A 267 5.90 2.48 11.63
C VAL A 267 5.92 0.97 11.42
N PHE A 268 7.08 0.39 11.17
CA PHE A 268 7.24 -1.06 11.03
C PHE A 268 6.85 -1.81 12.31
N ALA A 269 7.24 -1.31 13.48
CA ALA A 269 6.84 -1.90 14.75
C ALA A 269 5.31 -1.91 14.97
N GLN A 270 4.58 -0.93 14.44
CA GLN A 270 3.10 -0.96 14.47
C GLN A 270 2.53 -1.95 13.47
N ILE A 271 3.14 -2.08 12.29
CA ILE A 271 2.77 -3.11 11.30
C ILE A 271 2.92 -4.51 11.91
N GLU A 272 4.00 -4.76 12.66
CA GLU A 272 4.20 -6.04 13.32
C GLU A 272 3.15 -6.34 14.41
N LYS A 273 2.72 -5.34 15.17
CA LYS A 273 1.69 -5.49 16.22
C LYS A 273 0.28 -5.65 15.67
N ALA A 274 0.01 -5.14 14.47
CA ALA A 274 -1.30 -5.19 13.86
C ALA A 274 -1.75 -6.64 13.64
N LYS A 275 -3.03 -6.90 13.90
CA LYS A 275 -3.66 -8.21 13.65
C LYS A 275 -4.55 -8.09 12.42
N ARG A 276 -4.52 -9.09 11.56
CA ARG A 276 -5.47 -9.19 10.46
C ARG A 276 -6.88 -9.29 11.06
N GLN A 277 -7.80 -8.50 10.53
CA GLN A 277 -9.21 -8.71 10.84
C GLN A 277 -9.65 -9.92 10.04
N ASP A 278 -9.72 -11.07 10.70
CA ASP A 278 -10.28 -12.27 10.09
C ASP A 278 -11.75 -11.97 9.78
N ALA A 279 -12.17 -12.31 8.57
CA ALA A 279 -13.58 -12.32 8.22
C ALA A 279 -14.26 -13.37 9.12
N GLU A 280 -14.94 -12.91 10.18
CA GLU A 280 -15.88 -13.75 10.94
C GLU A 280 -17.10 -14.14 10.08
#